data_409666427d4c6ab627a567bbd388eaa1
#
_entry.id   409666427d4c6ab627a567bbd388eaa1
#
_cell.length_a   1.000
_cell.length_b   1.000
_cell.length_c   1.000
_cell.angle_alpha   90.00
_cell.angle_beta   90.00
_cell.angle_gamma   90.00
#
_symmetry.space_group_name_H-M   'P 1'
#
loop_
_entity.id
_entity.type
_entity.pdbx_description
1 polymer ?
#
loop_
_entity_poly.entity_id
_entity_poly.type
_entity_poly.pdbx_seq_one_letter_code
_entity_poly.pdbx_strand_id
1 'polypeptide(L)'
;MAEPVDLGDKNSVTGAIESIKTRSTVKELVKDLRESLPNIYSALVDERDEYMTQSLLSRLSEQPRSAPQRVVAVVGLAHEDGINRRLARAGYAAAPAPPRRLCQAA
;
A
#
# COMPACT_ATOMS: atom_id res chain seq x y z
N MET A 1 -2.52 -24.52 -8.39
CA MET A 1 -2.42 -23.73 -9.64
C MET A 1 -3.74 -23.03 -9.87
N ALA A 2 -3.71 -21.72 -10.08
CA ALA A 2 -4.95 -20.98 -10.31
C ALA A 2 -5.54 -21.33 -11.68
N GLU A 3 -6.86 -21.40 -11.76
CA GLU A 3 -7.53 -21.60 -13.03
C GLU A 3 -7.32 -20.39 -13.95
N PRO A 4 -7.20 -20.59 -15.27
CA PRO A 4 -7.07 -19.48 -16.17
C PRO A 4 -8.34 -18.61 -16.16
N VAL A 5 -8.14 -17.30 -16.13
CA VAL A 5 -9.22 -16.35 -16.14
C VAL A 5 -9.74 -16.18 -17.57
N ASP A 6 -11.02 -16.32 -17.78
CA ASP A 6 -11.63 -16.04 -19.06
C ASP A 6 -11.87 -14.54 -19.19
N LEU A 7 -11.07 -13.87 -20.00
CA LEU A 7 -11.16 -12.43 -20.20
C LEU A 7 -12.42 -11.99 -20.93
N GLY A 8 -13.15 -12.93 -21.57
CA GLY A 8 -14.41 -12.64 -22.18
C GLY A 8 -15.60 -12.65 -21.22
N ASP A 9 -15.40 -13.15 -20.00
CA ASP A 9 -16.42 -13.22 -18.97
C ASP A 9 -16.16 -12.14 -17.91
N LYS A 10 -17.03 -11.14 -17.85
CA LYS A 10 -16.90 -10.04 -16.87
C LYS A 10 -16.96 -10.52 -15.43
N ASN A 11 -17.75 -11.53 -15.13
CA ASN A 11 -17.86 -12.08 -13.79
C ASN A 11 -16.58 -12.77 -13.36
N SER A 12 -15.93 -13.50 -14.27
CA SER A 12 -14.66 -14.16 -14.01
C SER A 12 -13.55 -13.13 -13.76
N VAL A 13 -13.47 -12.08 -14.58
CA VAL A 13 -12.49 -11.02 -14.43
C VAL A 13 -12.72 -10.26 -13.12
N THR A 14 -13.97 -9.90 -12.82
CA THR A 14 -14.32 -9.20 -11.59
C THR A 14 -13.98 -10.04 -10.36
N GLY A 15 -14.28 -11.34 -10.37
CA GLY A 15 -13.93 -12.24 -9.28
C GLY A 15 -12.43 -12.33 -9.07
N ALA A 16 -11.65 -12.43 -10.16
CA ALA A 16 -10.19 -12.46 -10.09
C ALA A 16 -9.64 -11.16 -9.50
N ILE A 17 -10.14 -10.02 -9.95
CA ILE A 17 -9.72 -8.71 -9.43
C ILE A 17 -10.05 -8.57 -7.95
N GLU A 18 -11.27 -8.95 -7.55
CA GLU A 18 -11.68 -8.89 -6.15
C GLU A 18 -10.82 -9.78 -5.25
N SER A 19 -10.42 -10.97 -5.74
CA SER A 19 -9.61 -11.89 -4.96
C SER A 19 -8.21 -11.34 -4.67
N ILE A 20 -7.64 -10.52 -5.56
CA ILE A 20 -6.31 -9.94 -5.35
C ILE A 20 -6.31 -8.63 -4.57
N LYS A 21 -7.50 -8.09 -4.24
CA LYS A 21 -7.62 -6.84 -3.47
C LYS A 21 -7.46 -7.04 -1.96
N THR A 22 -7.43 -8.27 -1.48
CA THR A 22 -7.25 -8.51 -0.05
C THR A 22 -5.80 -8.27 0.35
N ARG A 23 -5.62 -7.73 1.56
CA ARG A 23 -4.28 -7.43 2.08
C ARG A 23 -3.40 -8.66 2.16
N SER A 24 -3.94 -9.79 2.59
CA SER A 24 -3.16 -11.02 2.71
C SER A 24 -2.71 -11.56 1.35
N THR A 25 -3.58 -11.49 0.35
CA THR A 25 -3.24 -11.91 -1.01
C THR A 25 -2.14 -11.03 -1.60
N VAL A 26 -2.24 -9.71 -1.42
CA VAL A 26 -1.21 -8.78 -1.90
C VAL A 26 0.12 -9.01 -1.19
N LYS A 27 0.12 -9.27 0.12
CA LYS A 27 1.35 -9.60 0.85
C LYS A 27 2.03 -10.86 0.32
N GLU A 28 1.26 -11.90 0.02
CA GLU A 28 1.81 -13.12 -0.55
C GLU A 28 2.38 -12.89 -1.95
N LEU A 29 1.69 -12.13 -2.78
CA LEU A 29 2.18 -11.80 -4.12
C LEU A 29 3.47 -11.00 -4.06
N VAL A 30 3.56 -10.03 -3.17
CA VAL A 30 4.76 -9.22 -2.99
C VAL A 30 5.92 -10.08 -2.47
N LYS A 31 5.64 -10.97 -1.53
CA LYS A 31 6.64 -11.91 -1.02
C LYS A 31 7.17 -12.82 -2.12
N ASP A 32 6.28 -13.41 -2.91
CA ASP A 32 6.64 -14.29 -4.02
C ASP A 32 7.47 -13.53 -5.06
N LEU A 33 7.09 -12.32 -5.38
CA LEU A 33 7.83 -11.47 -6.31
C LEU A 33 9.24 -11.19 -5.79
N ARG A 34 9.36 -10.86 -4.51
CA ARG A 34 10.66 -10.58 -3.89
C ARG A 34 11.58 -11.80 -3.91
N GLU A 35 11.04 -12.99 -3.66
CA GLU A 35 11.82 -14.22 -3.63
C GLU A 35 12.18 -14.72 -5.02
N SER A 36 11.26 -14.60 -5.98
CA SER A 36 11.43 -15.16 -7.32
C SER A 36 12.07 -14.20 -8.30
N LEU A 37 11.77 -12.91 -8.21
CA LEU A 37 12.22 -11.88 -9.14
C LEU A 37 12.68 -10.62 -8.38
N PRO A 38 13.80 -10.70 -7.65
CA PRO A 38 14.22 -9.61 -6.76
C PRO A 38 14.50 -8.30 -7.48
N ASN A 39 14.98 -8.33 -8.72
CA ASN A 39 15.23 -7.10 -9.46
C ASN A 39 13.93 -6.39 -9.85
N ILE A 40 12.92 -7.16 -10.23
CA ILE A 40 11.60 -6.62 -10.55
C ILE A 40 10.93 -6.11 -9.27
N TYR A 41 11.04 -6.87 -8.18
CA TYR A 41 10.55 -6.42 -6.88
C TYR A 41 11.16 -5.07 -6.49
N SER A 42 12.47 -4.93 -6.61
CA SER A 42 13.16 -3.69 -6.28
C SER A 42 12.62 -2.52 -7.10
N ALA A 43 12.45 -2.70 -8.40
CA ALA A 43 11.98 -1.62 -9.28
C ALA A 43 10.51 -1.27 -9.05
N LEU A 44 9.65 -2.26 -8.86
CA LEU A 44 8.20 -2.03 -8.78
C LEU A 44 7.71 -1.69 -7.37
N VAL A 45 8.38 -2.17 -6.34
CA VAL A 45 7.92 -2.04 -4.95
C VAL A 45 8.91 -1.25 -4.11
N ASP A 46 10.13 -1.76 -3.96
CA ASP A 46 11.08 -1.23 -3.00
C ASP A 46 11.48 0.22 -3.29
N GLU A 47 11.90 0.51 -4.50
CA GLU A 47 12.27 1.87 -4.92
C GLU A 47 11.10 2.84 -4.84
N ARG A 48 9.91 2.37 -5.20
CA ARG A 48 8.71 3.19 -5.14
C ARG A 48 8.28 3.45 -3.71
N ASP A 49 8.39 2.47 -2.82
CA ASP A 49 8.14 2.64 -1.39
C ASP A 49 9.07 3.71 -0.81
N GLU A 50 10.34 3.65 -1.16
CA GLU A 50 11.33 4.63 -0.71
C GLU A 50 10.97 6.03 -1.23
N TYR A 51 10.66 6.15 -2.50
CA TYR A 51 10.29 7.44 -3.09
C TYR A 51 9.05 8.04 -2.43
N MET A 52 8.01 7.24 -2.24
CA MET A 52 6.78 7.69 -1.60
C MET A 52 7.02 8.06 -0.14
N THR A 53 7.84 7.30 0.56
CA THR A 53 8.20 7.61 1.94
C THR A 53 8.93 8.93 2.04
N GLN A 54 9.91 9.19 1.17
CA GLN A 54 10.64 10.45 1.16
C GLN A 54 9.71 11.63 0.85
N SER A 55 8.74 11.45 -0.04
CA SER A 55 7.74 12.47 -0.32
C SER A 55 6.88 12.77 0.90
N LEU A 56 6.46 11.75 1.64
CA LEU A 56 5.69 11.92 2.87
C LEU A 56 6.50 12.61 3.97
N LEU A 57 7.76 12.21 4.15
CA LEU A 57 8.65 12.81 5.15
C LEU A 57 8.89 14.29 4.84
N SER A 58 9.05 14.63 3.58
CA SER A 58 9.20 16.02 3.15
C SER A 58 7.97 16.85 3.53
N ARG A 59 6.77 16.31 3.30
CA ARG A 59 5.53 16.97 3.69
C ARG A 59 5.39 17.13 5.20
N LEU A 60 5.74 16.10 5.95
CA LEU A 60 5.67 16.13 7.41
C LEU A 60 6.63 17.15 8.00
N SER A 61 7.81 17.31 7.42
CA SER A 61 8.81 18.27 7.90
C SER A 61 8.41 19.72 7.67
N GLU A 62 7.53 19.99 6.72
CA GLU A 62 7.04 21.34 6.43
C GLU A 62 6.04 21.84 7.48
N GLN A 63 5.46 20.94 8.26
CA GLN A 63 4.45 21.32 9.25
C GLN A 63 5.08 21.75 10.57
N PRO A 64 4.51 22.77 11.25
CA PRO A 64 5.03 23.19 12.54
C PRO A 64 4.85 22.09 13.58
N ARG A 65 5.90 21.80 14.35
CA ARG A 65 5.89 20.76 15.39
C ARG A 65 4.96 21.08 16.56
N SER A 66 4.55 22.31 16.69
CA SER A 66 3.66 22.76 17.77
C SER A 66 2.20 22.37 17.57
N ALA A 67 1.82 21.93 16.38
CA ALA A 67 0.45 21.52 16.06
C ALA A 67 0.38 19.99 15.89
N PRO A 68 -0.75 19.35 16.26
CA PRO A 68 -0.96 17.95 15.96
C PRO A 68 -0.90 17.74 14.45
N GLN A 69 0.00 16.86 14.01
CA GLN A 69 0.19 16.59 12.60
C GLN A 69 -0.55 15.32 12.21
N ARG A 70 -1.51 15.46 11.32
CA ARG A 70 -2.18 14.34 10.70
C ARG A 70 -2.06 14.46 9.19
N VAL A 71 -1.48 13.45 8.59
CA VAL A 71 -1.37 13.37 7.13
C VAL A 71 -2.06 12.09 6.69
N VAL A 72 -2.92 12.20 5.69
CA VAL A 72 -3.57 11.05 5.09
C VAL A 72 -2.94 10.84 3.72
N ALA A 73 -2.40 9.66 3.51
CA ALA A 73 -1.82 9.27 2.24
C ALA A 73 -2.64 8.12 1.64
N VAL A 74 -2.94 8.23 0.36
CA VAL A 74 -3.61 7.16 -0.38
C VAL A 74 -2.56 6.48 -1.24
N VAL A 75 -2.30 5.21 -0.96
CA VAL A 75 -1.27 4.44 -1.65
C VAL A 75 -1.83 3.09 -2.08
N GLY A 76 -1.16 2.47 -3.05
CA GLY A 76 -1.51 1.12 -3.45
C GLY A 76 -1.24 0.14 -2.31
N LEU A 77 -2.06 -0.90 -2.22
CA LEU A 77 -2.01 -1.87 -1.12
C LEU A 77 -0.66 -2.58 -1.03
N ALA A 78 0.01 -2.80 -2.16
CA ALA A 78 1.33 -3.43 -2.19
C ALA A 78 2.43 -2.58 -1.53
N HIS A 79 2.20 -1.27 -1.35
CA HIS A 79 3.19 -0.33 -0.83
C HIS A 79 2.99 0.01 0.65
N GLU A 80 1.84 -0.34 1.22
CA GLU A 80 1.47 0.03 2.59
C GLU A 80 2.51 -0.41 3.62
N ASP A 81 2.87 -1.69 3.61
CA ASP A 81 3.78 -2.23 4.62
C ASP A 81 5.18 -1.63 4.50
N GLY A 82 5.69 -1.47 3.28
CA GLY A 82 7.01 -0.90 3.04
C GLY A 82 7.10 0.55 3.49
N ILE A 83 6.06 1.33 3.23
CA ILE A 83 5.98 2.72 3.66
C ILE A 83 5.89 2.80 5.19
N ASN A 84 5.04 1.98 5.81
CA ASN A 84 4.89 1.97 7.26
C ASN A 84 6.20 1.62 7.98
N ARG A 85 6.94 0.65 7.47
CA ARG A 85 8.24 0.29 8.05
C ARG A 85 9.23 1.45 7.97
N ARG A 86 9.27 2.13 6.84
CA ARG A 86 10.20 3.25 6.63
C ARG A 86 9.83 4.46 7.47
N LEU A 87 8.55 4.74 7.62
CA LEU A 87 8.07 5.81 8.48
C LEU A 87 8.36 5.51 9.96
N ALA A 88 8.20 4.27 10.38
CA ALA A 88 8.52 3.86 11.74
C ALA A 88 10.00 4.07 12.05
N ARG A 89 10.89 3.77 11.12
CA ARG A 89 12.33 4.02 11.26
C ARG A 89 12.65 5.50 11.39
N ALA A 90 11.83 6.35 10.78
CA ALA A 90 11.98 7.80 10.87
C ALA A 90 11.31 8.41 12.11
N GLY A 91 10.68 7.59 12.95
CA GLY A 91 10.07 8.05 14.20
C GLY A 91 8.58 8.38 14.10
N TYR A 92 7.92 8.02 13.02
CA TYR A 92 6.49 8.27 12.83
C TYR A 92 5.69 6.98 13.02
N ALA A 93 4.52 7.08 13.61
CA ALA A 93 3.63 5.95 13.82
C ALA A 93 2.36 6.13 12.98
N ALA A 94 1.84 5.01 12.48
CA ALA A 94 0.55 5.02 11.82
C ALA A 94 -0.56 5.26 12.85
N ALA A 95 -1.42 6.25 12.57
CA ALA A 95 -2.60 6.50 13.42
C ALA A 95 -3.66 5.43 13.14
N PRO A 96 -4.54 5.14 14.13
CA PRO A 96 -5.66 4.25 13.88
C PRO A 96 -6.51 4.74 12.72
N ALA A 97 -7.04 3.80 11.93
CA ALA A 97 -7.91 4.13 10.82
C ALA A 97 -9.16 4.87 11.31
N PRO A 98 -9.62 5.91 10.56
CA PRO A 98 -10.84 6.61 10.95
C PRO A 98 -12.05 5.66 10.89
N PRO A 99 -13.09 5.91 11.71
CA PRO A 99 -14.28 5.08 11.69
C PRO A 99 -14.94 5.08 10.32
N ARG A 100 -15.46 3.94 9.91
CA ARG A 100 -16.12 3.79 8.60
C ARG A 100 -17.34 4.70 8.40
N ARG A 101 -17.87 5.26 9.48
CA ARG A 101 -19.00 6.21 9.39
C ARG A 101 -18.72 7.40 8.49
N LEU A 102 -17.45 7.78 8.33
CA LEU A 102 -17.09 8.87 7.43
C LEU A 102 -17.41 8.55 5.97
N CYS A 103 -17.36 7.29 5.59
CA CYS A 103 -17.71 6.87 4.23
C CYS A 103 -19.22 6.85 4.00
N GLN A 104 -20.02 6.74 5.06
CA GLN A 104 -21.47 6.70 4.99
C GLN A 104 -22.10 8.08 5.03
N ALA A 105 -21.39 9.07 5.47
CA ALA A 105 -21.87 10.45 5.59
C ALA A 105 -21.88 11.19 4.25
N ALA A 106 -21.30 10.60 3.23
CA ALA A 106 -21.27 11.19 1.89
C ALA A 106 -22.56 10.95 1.13
#